data_65e9980a96e62e56cf95e69e76cbe18e
#
_entry.id   65e9980a96e62e56cf95e69e76cbe18e
#
_cell.length_a   1.000
_cell.length_b   1.000
_cell.length_c   1.000
_cell.angle_alpha   90.00
_cell.angle_beta   90.00
_cell.angle_gamma   90.00
#
_symmetry.space_group_name_H-M   'P 1'
#
loop_
_entity.id
_entity.type
_entity.pdbx_description
1 polymer ?
#
loop_
_entity_poly.entity_id
_entity_poly.type
_entity_poly.pdbx_seq_one_letter_code
_entity_poly.pdbx_strand_id
1 'polypeptide(L)'
;MATLPIAISQPAIDDFCQRHHIRKLSLFGSVLTPRFGPESDVDFLVEFEPEASISYFDLVGMEMELSEAIGRKVDLRTAEELSRYFRHQVVASALLQYERH
;
A
#
# COMPACT_ATOMS: atom_id res chain seq x y z
N MET A 1 -17.95 -7.66 -11.05
CA MET A 1 -16.58 -7.17 -10.89
C MET A 1 -16.51 -6.19 -9.73
N ALA A 2 -15.62 -6.44 -8.79
CA ALA A 2 -15.50 -5.59 -7.63
C ALA A 2 -14.84 -4.26 -8.03
N THR A 3 -15.49 -3.14 -7.72
CA THR A 3 -14.94 -1.81 -7.96
C THR A 3 -14.36 -1.29 -6.66
N LEU A 4 -13.10 -0.85 -6.68
CA LEU A 4 -12.49 -0.23 -5.51
C LEU A 4 -13.17 1.09 -5.20
N PRO A 5 -13.36 1.43 -3.91
CA PRO A 5 -13.97 2.69 -3.52
C PRO A 5 -13.04 3.90 -3.67
N ILE A 6 -11.87 3.71 -4.25
CA ILE A 6 -10.88 4.76 -4.48
C ILE A 6 -10.43 4.72 -5.93
N ALA A 7 -9.99 5.88 -6.44
CA ALA A 7 -9.45 5.98 -7.79
C ALA A 7 -7.94 5.80 -7.74
N ILE A 8 -7.44 4.78 -8.44
CA ILE A 8 -6.02 4.49 -8.52
C ILE A 8 -5.62 4.45 -10.00
N SER A 9 -4.63 5.29 -10.35
CA SER A 9 -4.04 5.26 -11.69
C SER A 9 -2.92 4.22 -11.71
N GLN A 10 -3.05 3.18 -12.51
CA GLN A 10 -2.03 2.15 -12.58
C GLN A 10 -0.67 2.70 -13.05
N PRO A 11 -0.61 3.58 -14.08
CA PRO A 11 0.69 4.17 -14.45
C PRO A 11 1.33 4.97 -13.31
N ALA A 12 0.53 5.68 -12.51
CA ALA A 12 1.06 6.44 -11.36
C ALA A 12 1.60 5.51 -10.29
N ILE A 13 0.92 4.39 -10.03
CA ILE A 13 1.37 3.38 -9.06
C ILE A 13 2.67 2.73 -9.55
N ASP A 14 2.73 2.38 -10.83
CA ASP A 14 3.94 1.75 -11.40
C ASP A 14 5.15 2.68 -11.28
N ASP A 15 4.97 3.96 -11.64
CA ASP A 15 6.03 4.96 -11.55
C ASP A 15 6.48 5.16 -10.09
N PHE A 16 5.52 5.29 -9.18
CA PHE A 16 5.80 5.44 -7.75
C PHE A 16 6.65 4.27 -7.22
N CYS A 17 6.23 3.06 -7.53
CA CYS A 17 6.92 1.86 -7.06
C CYS A 17 8.33 1.74 -7.63
N GLN A 18 8.51 2.10 -8.91
CA GLN A 18 9.82 2.03 -9.53
C GLN A 18 10.79 3.05 -8.94
N ARG A 19 10.29 4.27 -8.69
CA ARG A 19 11.13 5.32 -8.12
C ARG A 19 11.56 5.03 -6.68
N HIS A 20 10.73 4.32 -5.94
CA HIS A 20 10.97 4.06 -4.51
C HIS A 20 11.48 2.65 -4.23
N HIS A 21 11.91 1.92 -5.25
CA HIS A 21 12.46 0.57 -5.10
C HIS A 21 11.49 -0.39 -4.41
N ILE A 22 10.21 -0.24 -4.70
CA ILE A 22 9.18 -1.12 -4.17
C ILE A 22 9.11 -2.35 -5.07
N ARG A 23 9.15 -3.51 -4.46
CA ARG A 23 9.02 -4.79 -5.15
C ARG A 23 7.56 -5.22 -5.27
N LYS A 24 6.77 -4.94 -4.24
CA LYS A 24 5.37 -5.36 -4.19
C LYS A 24 4.57 -4.36 -3.38
N LEU A 25 3.39 -4.01 -3.89
CA LEU A 25 2.48 -3.09 -3.22
C LEU A 25 1.07 -3.65 -3.31
N SER A 26 0.40 -3.77 -2.17
CA SER A 26 -0.95 -4.33 -2.10
C SER A 26 -1.84 -3.48 -1.21
N LEU A 27 -3.14 -3.53 -1.46
CA LEU A 27 -4.14 -2.93 -0.59
C LEU A 27 -4.59 -3.93 0.46
N PHE A 28 -4.82 -3.45 1.68
CA PHE A 28 -5.39 -4.30 2.72
C PHE A 28 -6.26 -3.46 3.64
N GLY A 29 -6.94 -4.11 4.58
CA GLY A 29 -7.74 -3.43 5.59
C GLY A 29 -9.09 -2.97 5.09
N SER A 30 -9.57 -1.86 5.65
CA SER A 30 -10.97 -1.42 5.45
C SER A 30 -11.33 -1.13 4.01
N VAL A 31 -10.37 -0.73 3.16
CA VAL A 31 -10.65 -0.43 1.76
C VAL A 31 -11.21 -1.64 1.01
N LEU A 32 -10.94 -2.85 1.49
CA LEU A 32 -11.43 -4.09 0.92
C LEU A 32 -12.77 -4.54 1.51
N THR A 33 -13.37 -3.72 2.36
CA THR A 33 -14.58 -4.08 3.09
C THR A 33 -15.67 -3.03 2.89
N PRO A 34 -16.96 -3.37 3.16
CA PRO A 34 -18.04 -2.39 3.13
C PRO A 34 -17.94 -1.32 4.20
N ARG A 35 -17.04 -1.46 5.17
CA ARG A 35 -16.83 -0.48 6.24
C ARG A 35 -16.07 0.75 5.79
N PHE A 36 -15.45 0.70 4.61
CA PHE A 36 -14.67 1.82 4.11
C PHE A 36 -15.58 3.02 3.87
N GLY A 37 -15.24 4.15 4.48
CA GLY A 37 -16.03 5.37 4.41
C GLY A 37 -15.20 6.59 4.09
N PRO A 38 -15.83 7.78 4.08
CA PRO A 38 -15.15 9.02 3.66
C PRO A 38 -13.94 9.40 4.52
N GLU A 39 -13.88 8.94 5.77
CA GLU A 39 -12.78 9.24 6.68
C GLU A 39 -11.85 8.07 6.91
N SER A 40 -12.06 6.96 6.23
CA SER A 40 -11.21 5.79 6.38
C SER A 40 -9.89 6.00 5.67
N ASP A 41 -8.81 5.53 6.30
CA ASP A 41 -7.48 5.54 5.69
C ASP A 41 -7.36 4.40 4.68
N VAL A 42 -6.48 4.60 3.70
CA VAL A 42 -6.18 3.55 2.72
C VAL A 42 -4.90 2.86 3.17
N ASP A 43 -5.00 1.59 3.51
CA ASP A 43 -3.87 0.82 4.02
C ASP A 43 -3.19 0.06 2.88
N PHE A 44 -1.89 0.29 2.73
CA PHE A 44 -1.06 -0.42 1.77
C PHE A 44 -0.03 -1.28 2.49
N LEU A 45 0.15 -2.48 1.98
CA LEU A 45 1.22 -3.37 2.42
C LEU A 45 2.34 -3.26 1.39
N VAL A 46 3.54 -2.88 1.83
CA VAL A 46 4.67 -2.64 0.96
C VAL A 46 5.81 -3.60 1.25
N GLU A 47 6.43 -4.08 0.17
CA GLU A 47 7.64 -4.88 0.25
C GLU A 47 8.68 -4.23 -0.65
N PHE A 48 9.85 -3.93 -0.10
CA PHE A 48 10.92 -3.26 -0.83
C PHE A 48 11.88 -4.25 -1.45
N GLU A 49 12.63 -3.78 -2.46
CA GLU A 49 13.73 -4.57 -3.03
C GLU A 49 14.74 -4.89 -1.94
N PRO A 50 15.36 -6.09 -1.97
CA PRO A 50 16.29 -6.50 -0.89
C PRO A 50 17.48 -5.56 -0.68
N GLU A 51 17.91 -4.89 -1.74
CA GLU A 51 19.07 -3.99 -1.67
C GLU A 51 18.67 -2.57 -1.22
N ALA A 52 17.38 -2.28 -1.18
CA ALA A 52 16.92 -0.94 -0.84
C ALA A 52 17.13 -0.64 0.64
N SER A 53 17.68 0.52 0.93
CA SER A 53 17.86 1.01 2.28
C SER A 53 16.81 2.09 2.54
N ILE A 54 15.74 1.72 3.23
CA ILE A 54 14.59 2.61 3.42
C ILE A 54 14.53 3.04 4.88
N SER A 55 14.64 4.35 5.12
CA SER A 55 14.52 4.92 6.46
C SER A 55 13.06 5.20 6.79
N TYR A 56 12.79 5.46 8.06
CA TYR A 56 11.46 5.88 8.49
C TYR A 56 11.02 7.17 7.77
N PHE A 57 11.95 8.10 7.58
CA PHE A 57 11.64 9.35 6.89
C PHE A 57 11.29 9.11 5.42
N ASP A 58 11.96 8.16 4.78
CA ASP A 58 11.62 7.78 3.41
C ASP A 58 10.18 7.26 3.35
N LEU A 59 9.82 6.42 4.32
CA LEU A 59 8.50 5.82 4.38
C LEU A 59 7.41 6.89 4.54
N VAL A 60 7.63 7.86 5.43
CA VAL A 60 6.69 8.97 5.64
C VAL A 60 6.53 9.79 4.35
N GLY A 61 7.63 10.07 3.66
CA GLY A 61 7.59 10.79 2.38
C GLY A 61 6.79 10.04 1.32
N MET A 62 6.94 8.73 1.27
CA MET A 62 6.17 7.90 0.36
C MET A 62 4.68 7.92 0.68
N GLU A 63 4.33 7.87 1.98
CA GLU A 63 2.93 7.97 2.40
C GLU A 63 2.30 9.27 1.95
N MET A 64 3.03 10.39 2.09
CA MET A 64 2.55 11.70 1.68
C MET A 64 2.36 11.77 0.16
N GLU A 65 3.31 11.28 -0.58
CA GLU A 65 3.23 11.26 -2.04
C GLU A 65 2.04 10.43 -2.53
N LEU A 66 1.87 9.25 -1.97
CA LEU A 66 0.80 8.36 -2.37
C LEU A 66 -0.56 8.91 -1.94
N SER A 67 -0.62 9.58 -0.78
CA SER A 67 -1.84 10.23 -0.30
C SER A 67 -2.29 11.32 -1.28
N GLU A 68 -1.36 12.11 -1.79
CA GLU A 68 -1.67 13.14 -2.78
C GLU A 68 -2.16 12.53 -4.09
N ALA A 69 -1.52 11.45 -4.53
CA ALA A 69 -1.88 10.81 -5.79
C ALA A 69 -3.27 10.18 -5.74
N ILE A 70 -3.67 9.66 -4.59
CA ILE A 70 -4.96 8.99 -4.42
C ILE A 70 -6.04 9.94 -3.93
N GLY A 71 -5.66 11.04 -3.28
CA GLY A 71 -6.61 11.98 -2.69
C GLY A 71 -7.20 11.50 -1.38
N ARG A 72 -6.55 10.56 -0.71
CA ARG A 72 -6.98 9.99 0.57
C ARG A 72 -5.76 9.75 1.43
N LYS A 73 -5.94 9.80 2.74
CA LYS A 73 -4.84 9.48 3.66
C LYS A 73 -4.41 8.03 3.49
N VAL A 74 -3.11 7.83 3.32
CA VAL A 74 -2.51 6.51 3.10
C VAL A 74 -1.65 6.13 4.28
N ASP A 75 -1.78 4.88 4.72
CA ASP A 75 -0.86 4.23 5.65
C ASP A 75 -0.05 3.19 4.88
N LEU A 76 1.28 3.31 4.95
CA LEU A 76 2.17 2.29 4.39
C LEU A 76 2.71 1.42 5.53
N ARG A 77 2.52 0.12 5.40
CA ARG A 77 2.99 -0.85 6.39
C ARG A 77 3.79 -1.95 5.73
N THR A 78 4.83 -2.41 6.42
CA THR A 78 5.54 -3.62 6.00
C THR A 78 4.93 -4.81 6.73
N ALA A 79 5.17 -6.01 6.21
CA ALA A 79 4.65 -7.21 6.83
C ALA A 79 5.20 -7.38 8.26
N GLU A 80 6.44 -6.95 8.49
CA GLU A 80 7.10 -7.05 9.78
C GLU A 80 6.45 -6.18 10.85
N GLU A 81 5.80 -5.08 10.46
CA GLU A 81 5.10 -4.19 11.39
C GLU A 81 3.77 -4.76 11.86
N LEU A 82 3.23 -5.71 11.13
CA LEU A 82 1.94 -6.31 11.47
C LEU A 82 2.11 -7.32 12.59
N SER A 83 1.09 -7.44 13.44
CA SER A 83 1.08 -8.47 14.47
C SER A 83 1.21 -9.84 13.83
N ARG A 84 2.09 -10.68 14.36
CA ARG A 84 2.28 -12.03 13.85
C ARG A 84 1.02 -12.88 13.89
N TYR A 85 0.06 -12.50 14.75
CA TYR A 85 -1.18 -13.26 14.91
C TYR A 85 -2.11 -13.11 13.69
N PHE A 86 -2.07 -11.95 13.03
CA PHE A 86 -2.93 -11.72 11.86
C PHE A 86 -2.16 -11.37 10.59
N ARG A 87 -0.82 -11.31 10.65
CA ARG A 87 0.02 -11.03 9.48
C ARG A 87 -0.31 -11.94 8.31
N HIS A 88 -0.42 -13.23 8.58
CA HIS A 88 -0.70 -14.22 7.55
C HIS A 88 -2.04 -13.95 6.85
N GLN A 89 -3.06 -13.59 7.61
CA GLN A 89 -4.38 -13.28 7.05
C GLN A 89 -4.34 -12.02 6.19
N VAL A 90 -3.61 -10.99 6.64
CA VAL A 90 -3.49 -9.75 5.88
C VAL A 90 -2.78 -10.01 4.56
N VAL A 91 -1.66 -10.72 4.59
CA VAL A 91 -0.91 -11.03 3.37
C VAL A 91 -1.74 -11.87 2.41
N ALA A 92 -2.49 -12.85 2.93
CA ALA A 92 -3.30 -13.74 2.10
C ALA A 92 -4.49 -13.02 1.44
N SER A 93 -5.06 -12.02 2.11
CA SER A 93 -6.24 -11.31 1.62
C SER A 93 -5.92 -10.00 0.89
N ALA A 94 -4.66 -9.56 0.92
CA ALA A 94 -4.26 -8.30 0.31
C ALA A 94 -4.49 -8.31 -1.21
N LEU A 95 -4.94 -7.19 -1.74
CA LEU A 95 -5.21 -7.04 -3.16
C LEU A 95 -4.00 -6.41 -3.84
N LEU A 96 -3.33 -7.18 -4.69
CA LEU A 96 -2.11 -6.76 -5.36
C LEU A 96 -2.35 -5.58 -6.29
N GLN A 97 -1.52 -4.54 -6.15
CA GLN A 97 -1.55 -3.36 -7.02
C GLN A 97 -0.31 -3.27 -7.91
N TYR A 98 0.81 -3.77 -7.44
CA TYR A 98 2.07 -3.73 -8.18
C TYR A 98 2.95 -4.87 -7.71
N GLU A 99 3.60 -5.52 -8.67
CA GLU A 99 4.62 -6.53 -8.35
C GLU A 99 5.67 -6.52 -9.45
N ARG A 100 6.92 -6.42 -9.05
CA ARG A 100 8.04 -6.46 -9.98
C ARG A 100 8.46 -7.91 -10.21
N HIS A 101 8.58 -8.27 -11.46
CA HIS A 101 9.00 -9.61 -11.86
C HIS A 101 10.43 -9.64 -12.32
#